data_bbb31ae80b1c5ce56c8401e71a597bcf
#
_entry.id   bbb31ae80b1c5ce56c8401e71a597bcf
#
_cell.length_a   1.000
_cell.length_b   1.000
_cell.length_c   1.000
_cell.angle_alpha   90.00
_cell.angle_beta   90.00
_cell.angle_gamma   90.00
#
_symmetry.space_group_name_H-M   'P 1'
#
loop_
_entity.id
_entity.type
_entity.pdbx_description
1 polymer ?
#
loop_
_entity_poly.entity_id
_entity_poly.type
_entity_poly.pdbx_seq_one_letter_code
_entity_poly.pdbx_strand_id
1 'polypeptide(L)'
;ELAAGSAVTASPNSQLTWEESQEINFVVDIGFLRDRFYLSADYYDIETAGFLSNLPLPRTSGFENIITNLGSIQNRGVEIELSIRNVLNTENIVWDAKFNFTRNRSKVLELAAESGFIRPGVIARAFTETAVGEEVGLYRGFNVTGLFTQAEIDDPDVPKYPGAVEGSLKYEDGNEDGSLGDAEDFVIIGNPKPDFTYGMVHTLQYNNFDLNVVFVGAVGQQIFNGFNQFNGNQDGNFNLTRDQLERWRPGQDPNGAVIPGTASPVSRQRFRQPNSLFVEDADYLWVRNITLGYNLSGEVVDNFFKNARIYTSIQNPFLITIYENGNPEINRSGDTALVRNVN
;
A
#
# COMPACT_ATOMS: atom_id res chain seq x y z
N GLU A 1 -14.69 24.93 -38.88
CA GLU A 1 -13.59 24.58 -37.94
C GLU A 1 -13.97 25.11 -36.55
N LEU A 2 -14.06 24.21 -35.57
CA LEU A 2 -14.25 24.60 -34.18
C LEU A 2 -12.91 25.08 -33.65
N ALA A 3 -12.82 26.34 -33.22
CA ALA A 3 -11.64 26.85 -32.55
C ALA A 3 -11.48 26.17 -31.20
N ALA A 4 -10.27 25.67 -30.88
CA ALA A 4 -9.97 25.16 -29.58
C ALA A 4 -10.13 26.25 -28.51
N GLY A 5 -11.07 26.08 -27.60
CA GLY A 5 -11.26 26.98 -26.47
C GLY A 5 -10.35 26.52 -25.30
N SER A 6 -9.90 27.49 -24.51
CA SER A 6 -9.26 27.20 -23.20
C SER A 6 -10.25 27.53 -22.09
N ALA A 7 -10.32 26.64 -21.09
CA ALA A 7 -11.07 26.88 -19.87
C ALA A 7 -10.13 26.82 -18.65
N VAL A 8 -10.39 27.67 -17.66
CA VAL A 8 -9.68 27.59 -16.37
C VAL A 8 -10.29 26.45 -15.57
N THR A 9 -9.50 25.44 -15.25
CA THR A 9 -9.97 24.23 -14.54
C THR A 9 -9.67 24.26 -13.05
N ALA A 10 -8.67 25.04 -12.62
CA ALA A 10 -8.29 25.18 -11.22
C ALA A 10 -8.64 26.59 -10.70
N SER A 11 -9.16 26.65 -9.47
CA SER A 11 -9.40 27.92 -8.79
C SER A 11 -8.08 28.57 -8.36
N PRO A 12 -7.88 29.88 -8.59
CA PRO A 12 -6.72 30.57 -8.06
C PRO A 12 -6.80 30.66 -6.54
N ASN A 13 -5.65 30.55 -5.87
CA ASN A 13 -5.54 30.75 -4.43
C ASN A 13 -4.45 31.78 -4.12
N SER A 14 -4.85 32.96 -3.67
CA SER A 14 -3.94 34.05 -3.29
C SER A 14 -3.35 33.89 -1.89
N GLN A 15 -3.80 32.90 -1.13
CA GLN A 15 -3.33 32.61 0.23
C GLN A 15 -2.29 31.49 0.28
N LEU A 16 -1.81 31.04 -0.87
CA LEU A 16 -0.76 30.02 -0.92
C LEU A 16 0.51 30.53 -0.23
N THR A 17 1.03 29.70 0.65
CA THR A 17 2.33 29.87 1.31
C THR A 17 3.29 28.75 0.94
N TRP A 18 4.55 28.91 1.30
CA TRP A 18 5.57 27.89 1.12
C TRP A 18 5.35 26.75 2.10
N GLU A 19 5.73 25.55 1.69
CA GLU A 19 5.92 24.43 2.61
C GLU A 19 7.19 24.65 3.41
N GLU A 20 7.10 24.41 4.71
CA GLU A 20 8.24 24.49 5.64
C GLU A 20 8.47 23.14 6.28
N SER A 21 9.71 22.63 6.20
CA SER A 21 10.09 21.38 6.85
C SER A 21 11.12 21.64 7.93
N GLN A 22 10.86 21.09 9.11
CA GLN A 22 11.80 21.01 10.22
C GLN A 22 12.20 19.55 10.42
N GLU A 23 13.49 19.29 10.51
CA GLU A 23 14.04 17.96 10.67
C GLU A 23 14.96 17.87 11.85
N ILE A 24 14.78 16.83 12.66
CA ILE A 24 15.74 16.38 13.66
C ILE A 24 16.20 15.01 13.25
N ASN A 25 17.51 14.87 13.08
CA ASN A 25 18.13 13.64 12.63
C ASN A 25 19.28 13.24 13.55
N PHE A 26 19.31 11.95 13.96
CA PHE A 26 20.38 11.34 14.74
C PHE A 26 20.98 10.19 13.98
N VAL A 27 22.23 10.36 13.56
CA VAL A 27 22.96 9.35 12.80
C VAL A 27 24.09 8.77 13.65
N VAL A 28 24.25 7.45 13.59
CA VAL A 28 25.36 6.74 14.20
C VAL A 28 26.00 5.83 13.17
N ASP A 29 27.25 6.10 12.87
CA ASP A 29 28.07 5.31 11.96
C ASP A 29 29.16 4.58 12.73
N ILE A 30 29.21 3.25 12.64
CA ILE A 30 30.16 2.41 13.36
C ILE A 30 30.86 1.46 12.40
N GLY A 31 32.18 1.61 12.25
CA GLY A 31 33.03 0.63 11.60
C GLY A 31 33.82 -0.19 12.63
N PHE A 32 33.84 -1.52 12.52
CA PHE A 32 34.58 -2.38 13.41
C PHE A 32 35.19 -3.58 12.69
N LEU A 33 36.16 -4.23 13.34
CA LEU A 33 36.98 -5.30 12.77
C LEU A 33 37.70 -4.87 11.47
N ARG A 34 38.34 -3.70 11.46
CA ARG A 34 39.01 -3.08 10.29
C ARG A 34 38.02 -2.85 9.13
N ASP A 35 36.86 -2.26 9.44
CA ASP A 35 35.78 -1.95 8.50
C ASP A 35 35.18 -3.18 7.78
N ARG A 36 35.38 -4.37 8.37
CA ARG A 36 34.72 -5.57 7.89
C ARG A 36 33.21 -5.47 8.10
N PHE A 37 32.80 -4.86 9.21
CA PHE A 37 31.42 -4.55 9.52
C PHE A 37 31.27 -3.04 9.59
N TYR A 38 30.30 -2.52 8.86
CA TYR A 38 29.91 -1.12 8.90
C TYR A 38 28.40 -1.06 9.14
N LEU A 39 28.04 -0.42 10.23
CA LEU A 39 26.64 -0.16 10.62
C LEU A 39 26.39 1.33 10.56
N SER A 40 25.37 1.73 9.81
CA SER A 40 24.77 3.06 9.87
C SER A 40 23.36 2.92 10.41
N ALA A 41 23.02 3.71 11.42
CA ALA A 41 21.69 3.76 11.99
C ALA A 41 21.27 5.23 12.08
N ASP A 42 20.11 5.50 11.51
CA ASP A 42 19.54 6.83 11.40
C ASP A 42 18.15 6.85 12.05
N TYR A 43 17.89 7.84 12.89
CA TYR A 43 16.57 8.16 13.41
C TYR A 43 16.21 9.58 13.00
N TYR A 44 15.08 9.77 12.37
CA TYR A 44 14.60 11.07 11.96
C TYR A 44 13.19 11.37 12.49
N ASP A 45 12.95 12.65 12.73
CA ASP A 45 11.64 13.24 13.02
C ASP A 45 11.50 14.48 12.15
N ILE A 46 10.63 14.41 11.15
CA ILE A 46 10.43 15.46 10.16
C ILE A 46 8.99 15.96 10.29
N GLU A 47 8.83 17.24 10.56
CA GLU A 47 7.55 17.93 10.51
C GLU A 47 7.51 18.83 9.27
N THR A 48 6.51 18.62 8.41
CA THR A 48 6.25 19.46 7.24
C THR A 48 4.96 20.22 7.47
N ALA A 49 5.05 21.52 7.61
CA ALA A 49 3.93 22.44 7.75
C ALA A 49 3.54 23.05 6.41
N GLY A 50 2.26 23.34 6.23
CA GLY A 50 1.74 23.99 5.06
C GLY A 50 1.87 23.15 3.78
N PHE A 51 1.86 21.81 3.87
CA PHE A 51 2.01 20.97 2.67
C PHE A 51 0.92 21.24 1.64
N LEU A 52 1.35 21.32 0.37
CA LEU A 52 0.48 21.67 -0.75
C LEU A 52 -0.23 20.44 -1.31
N SER A 53 -1.52 20.54 -1.50
CA SER A 53 -2.29 19.52 -2.19
C SER A 53 -3.45 20.09 -2.99
N ASN A 54 -3.92 19.29 -3.95
CA ASN A 54 -5.12 19.57 -4.70
C ASN A 54 -6.34 19.14 -3.88
N LEU A 55 -7.16 20.12 -3.50
CA LEU A 55 -8.45 19.88 -2.87
C LEU A 55 -9.55 19.88 -3.95
N PRO A 56 -10.31 18.78 -4.14
CA PRO A 56 -11.41 18.78 -5.08
C PRO A 56 -12.52 19.75 -4.62
N LEU A 57 -13.04 20.50 -5.56
CA LEU A 57 -14.12 21.44 -5.32
C LEU A 57 -15.47 20.88 -5.80
N PRO A 58 -16.59 21.28 -5.17
CA PRO A 58 -17.91 20.99 -5.71
C PRO A 58 -18.04 21.52 -7.13
N ARG A 59 -18.64 20.74 -8.03
CA ARG A 59 -18.82 21.12 -9.44
C ARG A 59 -19.60 22.44 -9.63
N THR A 60 -20.40 22.83 -8.65
CA THR A 60 -21.11 24.10 -8.60
C THR A 60 -20.19 25.33 -8.52
N SER A 61 -18.93 25.15 -8.11
CA SER A 61 -17.92 26.21 -8.08
C SER A 61 -17.43 26.63 -9.48
N GLY A 62 -17.65 25.78 -10.50
CA GLY A 62 -17.11 25.94 -11.83
C GLY A 62 -15.64 25.52 -11.99
N PHE A 63 -15.01 25.02 -10.94
CA PHE A 63 -13.64 24.53 -10.93
C PHE A 63 -13.59 23.07 -10.47
N GLU A 64 -12.58 22.33 -10.93
CA GLU A 64 -12.40 20.93 -10.52
C GLU A 64 -11.67 20.83 -9.18
N ASN A 65 -10.69 21.70 -8.96
CA ASN A 65 -9.86 21.67 -7.75
C ASN A 65 -9.29 23.06 -7.42
N ILE A 66 -8.72 23.16 -6.23
CA ILE A 66 -7.92 24.27 -5.76
C ILE A 66 -6.64 23.74 -5.12
N ILE A 67 -5.50 24.35 -5.42
CA ILE A 67 -4.25 24.08 -4.70
C ILE A 67 -4.27 24.91 -3.41
N THR A 68 -4.05 24.27 -2.28
CA THR A 68 -4.04 24.94 -0.98
C THR A 68 -3.05 24.27 -0.03
N ASN A 69 -2.62 25.03 0.99
CA ASN A 69 -1.85 24.47 2.10
C ASN A 69 -2.81 23.69 2.99
N LEU A 70 -2.64 22.38 3.08
CA LEU A 70 -3.61 21.48 3.74
C LEU A 70 -3.40 21.30 5.24
N GLY A 71 -2.23 21.67 5.78
CA GLY A 71 -1.96 21.47 7.20
C GLY A 71 -0.53 21.01 7.47
N SER A 72 -0.33 20.22 8.50
CA SER A 72 0.99 19.69 8.86
C SER A 72 1.00 18.17 9.04
N ILE A 73 2.11 17.56 8.64
CA ILE A 73 2.35 16.12 8.72
C ILE A 73 3.70 15.89 9.39
N GLN A 74 3.74 14.95 10.32
CA GLN A 74 4.95 14.45 10.91
C GLN A 74 5.31 13.08 10.30
N ASN A 75 6.59 12.88 9.99
CA ASN A 75 7.18 11.61 9.61
C ASN A 75 8.29 11.26 10.59
N ARG A 76 8.18 10.11 11.24
CA ARG A 76 9.20 9.56 12.13
C ARG A 76 9.65 8.22 11.62
N GLY A 77 10.96 8.00 11.63
CA GLY A 77 11.46 6.75 11.11
C GLY A 77 12.81 6.36 11.66
N VAL A 78 13.14 5.11 11.34
CA VAL A 78 14.45 4.51 11.59
C VAL A 78 14.91 3.88 10.30
N GLU A 79 16.15 4.17 9.93
CA GLU A 79 16.86 3.53 8.82
C GLU A 79 18.12 2.85 9.35
N ILE A 80 18.35 1.62 8.91
CA ILE A 80 19.53 0.85 9.31
C ILE A 80 20.17 0.28 8.05
N GLU A 81 21.44 0.53 7.88
CA GLU A 81 22.29 -0.13 6.88
C GLU A 81 23.37 -0.94 7.58
N LEU A 82 23.50 -2.21 7.21
CA LEU A 82 24.59 -3.08 7.64
C LEU A 82 25.34 -3.58 6.41
N SER A 83 26.59 -3.19 6.28
CA SER A 83 27.51 -3.70 5.28
C SER A 83 28.53 -4.65 5.91
N ILE A 84 28.61 -5.87 5.39
CA ILE A 84 29.54 -6.90 5.85
C ILE A 84 30.47 -7.25 4.68
N ARG A 85 31.73 -6.90 4.80
CA ARG A 85 32.76 -7.28 3.84
C ARG A 85 33.40 -8.60 4.27
N ASN A 86 33.71 -9.43 3.30
CA ASN A 86 34.36 -10.70 3.56
C ASN A 86 33.61 -11.56 4.59
N VAL A 87 32.27 -11.71 4.43
CA VAL A 87 31.46 -12.68 5.20
C VAL A 87 32.18 -14.03 5.18
N LEU A 88 32.62 -14.42 4.00
CA LEU A 88 33.55 -15.50 3.75
C LEU A 88 34.70 -14.96 2.87
N ASN A 89 35.96 -15.30 3.21
CA ASN A 89 37.13 -14.95 2.43
C ASN A 89 38.12 -16.10 2.50
N THR A 90 38.23 -16.81 1.39
CA THR A 90 39.21 -17.92 1.18
C THR A 90 39.98 -17.62 -0.09
N GLU A 91 40.94 -18.49 -0.46
CA GLU A 91 41.68 -18.34 -1.71
C GLU A 91 40.79 -18.21 -2.95
N ASN A 92 39.63 -18.89 -2.95
CA ASN A 92 38.80 -18.99 -4.12
C ASN A 92 37.41 -18.30 -3.98
N ILE A 93 37.01 -17.94 -2.75
CA ILE A 93 35.66 -17.40 -2.49
C ILE A 93 35.79 -16.10 -1.70
N VAL A 94 35.15 -15.05 -2.20
CA VAL A 94 34.91 -13.82 -1.46
C VAL A 94 33.39 -13.56 -1.48
N TRP A 95 32.80 -13.36 -0.30
CA TRP A 95 31.38 -13.06 -0.16
C TRP A 95 31.18 -11.80 0.65
N ASP A 96 30.52 -10.80 0.07
CA ASP A 96 30.09 -9.57 0.70
C ASP A 96 28.57 -9.54 0.79
N ALA A 97 28.04 -8.95 1.86
CA ALA A 97 26.60 -8.79 2.05
C ALA A 97 26.27 -7.37 2.54
N LYS A 98 25.15 -6.82 2.05
CA LYS A 98 24.57 -5.57 2.54
C LYS A 98 23.11 -5.79 2.87
N PHE A 99 22.67 -5.17 3.95
CA PHE A 99 21.29 -5.19 4.41
C PHE A 99 20.87 -3.75 4.67
N ASN A 100 19.66 -3.41 4.27
CA ASN A 100 19.00 -2.19 4.69
C ASN A 100 17.62 -2.50 5.27
N PHE A 101 17.19 -1.67 6.19
CA PHE A 101 15.90 -1.74 6.85
C PHE A 101 15.40 -0.31 7.04
N THR A 102 14.13 -0.07 6.68
CA THR A 102 13.50 1.24 6.87
C THR A 102 12.12 1.05 7.45
N ARG A 103 11.86 1.77 8.53
CA ARG A 103 10.52 1.90 9.12
C ARG A 103 10.16 3.36 9.23
N ASN A 104 9.09 3.79 8.56
CA ASN A 104 8.54 5.13 8.63
C ASN A 104 7.11 5.09 9.14
N ARG A 105 6.75 6.04 10.00
CA ARG A 105 5.38 6.31 10.43
C ARG A 105 5.05 7.77 10.17
N SER A 106 3.94 8.01 9.52
CA SER A 106 3.43 9.36 9.34
C SER A 106 2.28 9.63 10.30
N LYS A 107 2.12 10.87 10.70
CA LYS A 107 0.99 11.33 11.49
C LYS A 107 0.56 12.69 11.00
N VAL A 108 -0.72 12.85 10.74
CA VAL A 108 -1.32 14.15 10.44
C VAL A 108 -1.47 14.91 11.73
N LEU A 109 -0.81 16.07 11.84
CA LEU A 109 -0.87 16.92 13.04
C LEU A 109 -2.01 17.92 12.94
N GLU A 110 -2.21 18.50 11.76
CA GLU A 110 -3.21 19.51 11.50
C GLU A 110 -3.73 19.41 10.06
N LEU A 111 -5.00 19.73 9.86
CA LEU A 111 -5.61 19.90 8.54
C LEU A 111 -6.39 21.20 8.48
N ALA A 112 -6.27 21.93 7.38
CA ALA A 112 -7.05 23.12 7.10
C ALA A 112 -8.54 22.85 6.79
N ALA A 113 -8.94 21.57 6.70
CA ALA A 113 -10.32 21.18 6.50
C ALA A 113 -11.09 21.27 7.83
N GLU A 114 -12.19 22.02 7.86
CA GLU A 114 -13.06 22.15 9.03
C GLU A 114 -13.60 20.81 9.57
N SER A 115 -13.73 19.81 8.68
CA SER A 115 -14.14 18.45 9.03
C SER A 115 -13.10 17.66 9.82
N GLY A 116 -11.84 18.14 9.88
CA GLY A 116 -10.71 17.41 10.49
C GLY A 116 -10.23 16.21 9.66
N PHE A 117 -10.79 15.99 8.47
CA PHE A 117 -10.36 14.94 7.55
C PHE A 117 -10.50 15.35 6.07
N ILE A 118 -9.77 14.67 5.21
CA ILE A 118 -9.83 14.82 3.77
C ILE A 118 -10.05 13.46 3.12
N ARG A 119 -11.02 13.40 2.21
CA ARG A 119 -11.30 12.24 1.35
C ARG A 119 -11.06 12.65 -0.10
N PRO A 120 -9.96 12.26 -0.73
CA PRO A 120 -9.57 12.75 -2.07
C PRO A 120 -10.45 12.22 -3.21
N GLY A 121 -11.55 11.59 -2.92
CA GLY A 121 -12.47 11.04 -3.87
C GLY A 121 -12.43 9.51 -3.92
N VAL A 122 -13.37 8.94 -4.65
CA VAL A 122 -13.54 7.49 -4.78
C VAL A 122 -12.73 7.01 -5.98
N ILE A 123 -11.66 6.27 -5.75
CA ILE A 123 -10.94 5.57 -6.80
C ILE A 123 -11.36 4.09 -6.74
N ALA A 124 -11.94 3.58 -7.83
CA ALA A 124 -12.44 2.21 -7.90
C ALA A 124 -13.31 1.81 -6.68
N ARG A 125 -14.05 2.77 -6.12
CA ARG A 125 -14.84 2.64 -4.89
C ARG A 125 -14.03 2.39 -3.61
N ALA A 126 -12.71 2.49 -3.64
CA ALA A 126 -11.92 2.60 -2.45
C ALA A 126 -12.06 4.01 -1.87
N PHE A 127 -12.29 4.11 -0.59
CA PHE A 127 -12.19 5.37 0.13
C PHE A 127 -10.89 5.39 0.90
N THR A 128 -10.04 6.35 0.56
CA THR A 128 -8.91 6.70 1.42
C THR A 128 -9.28 7.94 2.22
N GLU A 129 -8.84 7.97 3.45
CA GLU A 129 -9.05 9.10 4.35
C GLU A 129 -7.72 9.51 4.97
N THR A 130 -7.54 10.82 5.07
CA THR A 130 -6.45 11.45 5.81
C THR A 130 -7.10 12.28 6.89
N ALA A 131 -6.94 11.89 8.16
CA ALA A 131 -7.55 12.55 9.32
C ALA A 131 -6.50 12.96 10.33
N VAL A 132 -6.81 14.03 11.10
CA VAL A 132 -5.92 14.50 12.17
C VAL A 132 -5.73 13.39 13.21
N GLY A 133 -4.49 13.16 13.59
CA GLY A 133 -4.10 12.13 14.54
C GLY A 133 -3.76 10.78 13.93
N GLU A 134 -4.16 10.54 12.68
CA GLU A 134 -3.98 9.28 11.94
C GLU A 134 -2.83 9.35 10.91
N GLU A 135 -2.51 8.22 10.31
CA GLU A 135 -1.62 8.17 9.16
C GLU A 135 -2.31 8.69 7.89
N VAL A 136 -1.51 9.15 6.93
CA VAL A 136 -2.02 9.66 5.66
C VAL A 136 -2.55 8.54 4.79
N GLY A 137 -3.79 8.67 4.28
CA GLY A 137 -4.32 7.83 3.21
C GLY A 137 -4.75 6.43 3.65
N LEU A 138 -5.24 6.26 4.86
CA LEU A 138 -5.79 5.00 5.36
C LEU A 138 -7.04 4.59 4.57
N TYR A 139 -7.24 3.27 4.39
CA TYR A 139 -8.49 2.76 3.82
C TYR A 139 -9.62 2.87 4.83
N ARG A 140 -10.75 3.42 4.39
CA ARG A 140 -11.93 3.58 5.22
C ARG A 140 -13.15 2.95 4.54
N GLY A 141 -13.98 2.28 5.33
CA GLY A 141 -15.17 1.59 4.84
C GLY A 141 -15.85 0.79 5.93
N PHE A 142 -16.76 -0.06 5.55
CA PHE A 142 -17.41 -0.98 6.47
C PHE A 142 -16.48 -2.10 6.89
N ASN A 143 -16.35 -2.32 8.18
CA ASN A 143 -15.70 -3.53 8.69
C ASN A 143 -16.71 -4.69 8.70
N VAL A 144 -16.45 -5.72 7.92
CA VAL A 144 -17.30 -6.91 7.83
C VAL A 144 -17.01 -7.83 9.01
N THR A 145 -18.00 -8.09 9.82
CA THR A 145 -17.90 -8.98 10.99
C THR A 145 -18.45 -10.39 10.73
N GLY A 146 -19.09 -10.62 9.59
CA GLY A 146 -19.64 -11.91 9.19
C GLY A 146 -20.89 -11.76 8.33
N LEU A 147 -21.75 -12.78 8.38
CA LEU A 147 -23.07 -12.76 7.78
C LEU A 147 -24.15 -12.82 8.86
N PHE A 148 -25.28 -12.16 8.60
CA PHE A 148 -26.43 -12.26 9.52
C PHE A 148 -26.99 -13.67 9.56
N THR A 149 -27.22 -14.16 10.77
CA THR A 149 -28.04 -15.34 11.03
C THR A 149 -29.53 -14.96 11.05
N GLN A 150 -30.45 -15.94 10.88
CA GLN A 150 -31.88 -15.67 11.00
C GLN A 150 -32.27 -15.16 12.40
N ALA A 151 -31.60 -15.67 13.45
CA ALA A 151 -31.85 -15.22 14.82
C ALA A 151 -31.49 -13.74 15.01
N GLU A 152 -30.40 -13.26 14.41
CA GLU A 152 -30.01 -11.83 14.45
C GLU A 152 -30.96 -10.96 13.60
N ILE A 153 -31.48 -11.49 12.50
CA ILE A 153 -32.46 -10.77 11.68
C ILE A 153 -33.78 -10.57 12.45
N ASP A 154 -34.20 -11.58 13.21
CA ASP A 154 -35.45 -11.55 13.98
C ASP A 154 -35.34 -10.75 15.30
N ASP A 155 -34.09 -10.53 15.78
CA ASP A 155 -33.82 -9.78 16.99
C ASP A 155 -33.86 -8.26 16.74
N PRO A 156 -34.80 -7.51 17.35
CA PRO A 156 -34.91 -6.07 17.18
C PRO A 156 -33.74 -5.28 17.78
N ASP A 157 -33.00 -5.85 18.72
CA ASP A 157 -31.91 -5.17 19.42
C ASP A 157 -30.57 -5.29 18.66
N VAL A 158 -30.50 -6.13 17.63
CA VAL A 158 -29.32 -6.26 16.76
C VAL A 158 -29.34 -5.17 15.70
N PRO A 159 -28.32 -4.31 15.62
CA PRO A 159 -28.18 -3.31 14.56
C PRO A 159 -28.19 -3.94 13.17
N LYS A 160 -28.99 -3.41 12.27
CA LYS A 160 -29.08 -3.89 10.87
C LYS A 160 -29.52 -2.79 9.92
N TYR A 161 -29.09 -2.89 8.67
CA TYR A 161 -29.55 -1.99 7.63
C TYR A 161 -30.90 -2.43 7.04
N PRO A 162 -31.73 -1.52 6.51
CA PRO A 162 -33.02 -1.86 5.92
C PRO A 162 -32.87 -2.87 4.78
N GLY A 163 -33.64 -3.95 4.83
CA GLY A 163 -33.62 -5.01 3.81
C GLY A 163 -32.51 -6.07 4.02
N ALA A 164 -31.83 -6.07 5.15
CA ALA A 164 -30.97 -7.16 5.55
C ALA A 164 -31.80 -8.44 5.74
N VAL A 165 -31.25 -9.57 5.33
CA VAL A 165 -31.84 -10.92 5.46
C VAL A 165 -30.74 -11.88 5.89
N GLU A 166 -31.12 -13.08 6.31
CA GLU A 166 -30.15 -14.15 6.59
C GLU A 166 -29.16 -14.32 5.43
N GLY A 167 -27.88 -14.44 5.75
CA GLY A 167 -26.79 -14.52 4.77
C GLY A 167 -26.38 -13.20 4.12
N SER A 168 -26.96 -12.07 4.54
CA SER A 168 -26.47 -10.73 4.17
C SER A 168 -25.21 -10.40 4.96
N LEU A 169 -24.33 -9.52 4.40
CA LEU A 169 -23.16 -9.00 5.11
C LEU A 169 -23.58 -8.30 6.40
N LYS A 170 -22.87 -8.60 7.48
CA LYS A 170 -22.97 -7.94 8.76
C LYS A 170 -21.76 -7.03 8.93
N TYR A 171 -22.02 -5.79 9.29
CA TYR A 171 -21.00 -4.77 9.52
C TYR A 171 -20.86 -4.45 11.02
N GLU A 172 -19.72 -3.90 11.37
CA GLU A 172 -19.53 -3.21 12.62
C GLU A 172 -20.37 -1.91 12.63
N ASP A 173 -21.03 -1.63 13.74
CA ASP A 173 -21.67 -0.33 14.02
C ASP A 173 -20.56 0.64 14.44
N GLY A 174 -20.06 1.41 13.48
CA GLY A 174 -18.86 2.21 13.67
C GLY A 174 -19.06 3.45 14.53
N ASN A 175 -20.29 3.95 14.61
CA ASN A 175 -20.69 5.11 15.43
C ASN A 175 -21.51 4.73 16.66
N GLU A 176 -21.84 3.44 16.83
CA GLU A 176 -22.61 2.88 17.97
C GLU A 176 -24.02 3.50 18.12
N ASP A 177 -24.66 3.88 16.98
CA ASP A 177 -26.01 4.47 17.01
C ASP A 177 -27.15 3.45 16.90
N GLY A 178 -26.82 2.16 16.72
CA GLY A 178 -27.78 1.06 16.58
C GLY A 178 -28.38 0.92 15.18
N SER A 179 -27.88 1.64 14.19
CA SER A 179 -28.27 1.57 12.79
C SER A 179 -27.08 1.19 11.93
N LEU A 180 -27.24 0.43 10.87
CA LEU A 180 -26.13 0.05 9.99
C LEU A 180 -26.33 0.53 8.57
N GLY A 181 -25.23 0.90 7.94
CA GLY A 181 -25.12 0.98 6.48
C GLY A 181 -25.08 2.37 5.91
N ASP A 182 -24.80 3.38 6.67
CA ASP A 182 -24.45 4.71 6.18
C ASP A 182 -22.93 5.00 6.31
N ALA A 183 -22.51 6.17 5.89
CA ALA A 183 -21.10 6.53 5.89
C ALA A 183 -20.55 6.85 7.29
N GLU A 184 -21.41 6.94 8.29
CA GLU A 184 -21.05 7.18 9.69
C GLU A 184 -20.50 5.91 10.35
N ASP A 185 -20.90 4.73 9.82
CA ASP A 185 -20.35 3.42 10.20
C ASP A 185 -18.97 3.12 9.60
N PHE A 186 -18.41 4.01 8.80
CA PHE A 186 -17.10 3.76 8.22
C PHE A 186 -16.03 3.84 9.29
N VAL A 187 -15.24 2.80 9.37
CA VAL A 187 -14.05 2.70 10.23
C VAL A 187 -12.78 2.53 9.38
N ILE A 188 -11.61 2.61 9.99
CA ILE A 188 -10.36 2.27 9.32
C ILE A 188 -10.35 0.76 9.07
N ILE A 189 -10.26 0.36 7.82
CA ILE A 189 -10.28 -1.05 7.38
C ILE A 189 -8.93 -1.52 6.85
N GLY A 190 -7.94 -0.66 6.73
CA GLY A 190 -6.61 -1.03 6.31
C GLY A 190 -5.64 0.14 6.12
N ASN A 191 -4.37 -0.23 5.94
CA ASN A 191 -3.26 0.70 5.75
C ASN A 191 -2.45 0.34 4.49
N PRO A 192 -2.36 1.23 3.49
CA PRO A 192 -1.57 0.97 2.28
C PRO A 192 -0.06 1.05 2.51
N LYS A 193 0.39 1.53 3.67
CA LYS A 193 1.81 1.70 3.97
C LYS A 193 2.36 0.47 4.67
N PRO A 194 3.57 0.03 4.33
CA PRO A 194 4.21 -1.07 5.03
C PRO A 194 4.60 -0.68 6.45
N ASP A 195 4.62 -1.65 7.33
CA ASP A 195 5.23 -1.53 8.66
C ASP A 195 6.72 -1.25 8.57
N PHE A 196 7.39 -1.95 7.62
CA PHE A 196 8.77 -1.72 7.27
C PHE A 196 9.07 -2.26 5.88
N THR A 197 10.15 -1.74 5.29
CA THR A 197 10.76 -2.27 4.07
C THR A 197 12.17 -2.74 4.36
N TYR A 198 12.66 -3.68 3.57
CA TYR A 198 14.00 -4.19 3.70
C TYR A 198 14.59 -4.54 2.35
N GLY A 199 15.93 -4.48 2.28
CA GLY A 199 16.67 -4.90 1.11
C GLY A 199 17.93 -5.67 1.49
N MET A 200 18.36 -6.55 0.59
CA MET A 200 19.60 -7.31 0.74
C MET A 200 20.33 -7.37 -0.58
N VAL A 201 21.64 -7.20 -0.53
CA VAL A 201 22.52 -7.39 -1.69
C VAL A 201 23.61 -8.38 -1.30
N HIS A 202 23.71 -9.46 -2.04
CA HIS A 202 24.78 -10.44 -1.89
C HIS A 202 25.68 -10.40 -3.12
N THR A 203 26.97 -10.25 -2.89
CA THR A 203 28.01 -10.30 -3.93
C THR A 203 28.96 -11.43 -3.60
N LEU A 204 28.98 -12.44 -4.44
CA LEU A 204 29.82 -13.62 -4.30
C LEU A 204 30.80 -13.68 -5.47
N GLN A 205 32.07 -13.82 -5.16
CA GLN A 205 33.12 -14.12 -6.14
C GLN A 205 33.64 -15.53 -5.90
N TYR A 206 33.69 -16.31 -6.97
CA TYR A 206 34.28 -17.66 -6.95
C TYR A 206 35.23 -17.83 -8.13
N ASN A 207 36.52 -17.79 -7.87
CA ASN A 207 37.56 -17.71 -8.90
C ASN A 207 37.26 -16.57 -9.89
N ASN A 208 37.00 -16.91 -11.14
CA ASN A 208 36.70 -15.96 -12.21
C ASN A 208 35.18 -15.63 -12.33
N PHE A 209 34.33 -16.30 -11.57
CA PHE A 209 32.90 -16.02 -11.54
C PHE A 209 32.54 -14.96 -10.50
N ASP A 210 31.61 -14.11 -10.83
CA ASP A 210 30.95 -13.21 -9.88
C ASP A 210 29.44 -13.34 -9.98
N LEU A 211 28.80 -13.42 -8.81
CA LEU A 211 27.33 -13.48 -8.67
C LEU A 211 26.88 -12.30 -7.82
N ASN A 212 25.95 -11.51 -8.32
CA ASN A 212 25.25 -10.48 -7.55
C ASN A 212 23.77 -10.79 -7.51
N VAL A 213 23.19 -10.78 -6.30
CA VAL A 213 21.78 -11.00 -6.10
C VAL A 213 21.22 -9.87 -5.24
N VAL A 214 20.13 -9.27 -5.71
CA VAL A 214 19.43 -8.17 -5.04
C VAL A 214 18.03 -8.61 -4.65
N PHE A 215 17.71 -8.44 -3.37
CA PHE A 215 16.38 -8.69 -2.80
C PHE A 215 15.79 -7.40 -2.27
N VAL A 216 14.49 -7.24 -2.39
CA VAL A 216 13.72 -6.19 -1.71
C VAL A 216 12.41 -6.78 -1.20
N GLY A 217 11.91 -6.24 -0.09
CA GLY A 217 10.66 -6.67 0.47
C GLY A 217 9.97 -5.58 1.29
N ALA A 218 8.69 -5.78 1.50
CA ALA A 218 7.86 -4.98 2.38
C ALA A 218 6.97 -5.89 3.22
N VAL A 219 6.69 -5.47 4.44
CA VAL A 219 5.85 -6.20 5.40
C VAL A 219 4.84 -5.26 6.02
N GLY A 220 3.60 -5.73 6.20
CA GLY A 220 2.52 -5.00 6.85
C GLY A 220 1.76 -4.05 5.93
N GLN A 221 2.07 -4.01 4.63
CA GLN A 221 1.27 -3.24 3.68
C GLN A 221 0.00 -3.98 3.27
N GLN A 222 -1.06 -3.22 2.98
CA GLN A 222 -2.31 -3.75 2.47
C GLN A 222 -2.69 -3.10 1.15
N ILE A 223 -3.45 -3.82 0.34
CA ILE A 223 -3.95 -3.36 -0.95
C ILE A 223 -5.46 -3.44 -0.95
N PHE A 224 -6.13 -2.36 -1.37
CA PHE A 224 -7.55 -2.42 -1.67
C PHE A 224 -7.75 -3.01 -3.06
N ASN A 225 -8.26 -4.24 -3.11
CA ASN A 225 -8.49 -4.97 -4.34
C ASN A 225 -9.83 -4.60 -4.98
N GLY A 226 -9.83 -3.53 -5.78
CA GLY A 226 -11.02 -3.10 -6.52
C GLY A 226 -11.47 -4.09 -7.59
N PHE A 227 -10.58 -4.96 -8.08
CA PHE A 227 -10.92 -6.01 -9.03
C PHE A 227 -11.89 -7.03 -8.42
N ASN A 228 -11.65 -7.46 -7.18
CA ASN A 228 -12.55 -8.38 -6.46
C ASN A 228 -13.91 -7.75 -6.18
N GLN A 229 -13.97 -6.44 -5.97
CA GLN A 229 -15.25 -5.72 -5.84
C GLN A 229 -16.12 -5.84 -7.09
N PHE A 230 -15.52 -5.88 -8.29
CA PHE A 230 -16.25 -6.04 -9.55
C PHE A 230 -16.52 -7.51 -9.87
N ASN A 231 -15.51 -8.37 -9.77
CA ASN A 231 -15.64 -9.79 -10.15
C ASN A 231 -16.29 -10.65 -9.07
N GLY A 232 -16.34 -10.18 -7.82
CA GLY A 232 -17.16 -10.75 -6.76
C GLY A 232 -18.59 -10.23 -6.77
N ASN A 233 -18.91 -9.25 -7.62
CA ASN A 233 -20.21 -8.62 -7.65
C ASN A 233 -21.28 -9.50 -8.33
N GLN A 234 -22.11 -10.13 -7.54
CA GLN A 234 -23.18 -11.02 -7.97
C GLN A 234 -24.36 -10.31 -8.67
N ASP A 235 -24.39 -8.98 -8.68
CA ASP A 235 -25.43 -8.13 -9.29
C ASP A 235 -24.99 -7.56 -10.64
N GLY A 236 -23.76 -7.83 -11.08
CA GLY A 236 -23.17 -7.33 -12.30
C GLY A 236 -23.25 -8.32 -13.47
N ASN A 237 -22.97 -7.81 -14.68
CA ASN A 237 -22.88 -8.61 -15.90
C ASN A 237 -21.42 -9.09 -16.15
N PHE A 238 -20.64 -9.25 -15.09
CA PHE A 238 -19.25 -9.67 -15.17
C PHE A 238 -19.11 -11.17 -14.93
N ASN A 239 -18.01 -11.75 -15.42
CA ASN A 239 -17.64 -13.09 -15.01
C ASN A 239 -17.22 -13.06 -13.54
N LEU A 240 -17.86 -13.88 -12.73
CA LEU A 240 -17.55 -14.01 -11.32
C LEU A 240 -16.27 -14.82 -11.11
N THR A 241 -15.54 -14.50 -10.05
CA THR A 241 -14.42 -15.30 -9.56
C THR A 241 -14.92 -16.65 -9.06
N ARG A 242 -14.03 -17.64 -9.02
CA ARG A 242 -14.37 -19.01 -8.59
C ARG A 242 -14.82 -19.07 -7.14
N ASP A 243 -14.32 -18.17 -6.31
CA ASP A 243 -14.65 -18.07 -4.87
C ASP A 243 -16.16 -17.86 -4.64
N GLN A 244 -16.85 -17.23 -5.63
CA GLN A 244 -18.29 -17.04 -5.57
C GLN A 244 -19.10 -18.36 -5.61
N LEU A 245 -18.45 -19.49 -5.89
CA LEU A 245 -19.06 -20.82 -5.74
C LEU A 245 -19.27 -21.18 -4.26
N GLU A 246 -18.47 -20.60 -3.37
CA GLU A 246 -18.48 -20.80 -1.92
C GLU A 246 -19.39 -19.80 -1.17
N ARG A 247 -20.14 -18.99 -1.91
CA ARG A 247 -21.12 -18.09 -1.31
C ARG A 247 -22.12 -18.82 -0.44
N TRP A 248 -22.54 -18.18 0.62
CA TRP A 248 -23.60 -18.70 1.48
C TRP A 248 -24.88 -18.99 0.69
N ARG A 249 -25.58 -20.08 1.06
CA ARG A 249 -26.86 -20.49 0.46
C ARG A 249 -27.88 -20.78 1.55
N PRO A 250 -29.19 -20.52 1.30
CA PRO A 250 -30.25 -20.84 2.26
C PRO A 250 -30.15 -22.29 2.78
N GLY A 251 -30.22 -22.43 4.09
CA GLY A 251 -30.09 -23.71 4.78
C GLY A 251 -28.66 -24.09 5.20
N GLN A 252 -27.69 -23.24 4.89
CA GLN A 252 -26.34 -23.35 5.45
C GLN A 252 -26.20 -22.47 6.70
N ASP A 253 -25.31 -22.83 7.63
CA ASP A 253 -24.96 -21.97 8.74
C ASP A 253 -24.18 -20.74 8.21
N PRO A 254 -24.65 -19.50 8.47
CA PRO A 254 -23.91 -18.30 8.07
C PRO A 254 -22.65 -18.05 8.91
N ASN A 255 -22.51 -18.69 10.07
CA ASN A 255 -21.33 -18.52 10.90
C ASN A 255 -20.08 -19.07 10.20
N GLY A 256 -19.06 -18.19 10.07
CA GLY A 256 -17.83 -18.53 9.38
C GLY A 256 -17.87 -18.38 7.84
N ALA A 257 -19.02 -18.11 7.24
CA ALA A 257 -19.11 -17.74 5.84
C ALA A 257 -18.74 -16.27 5.66
N VAL A 258 -17.99 -15.96 4.60
CA VAL A 258 -17.50 -14.59 4.29
C VAL A 258 -18.20 -14.01 3.07
N ILE A 259 -18.61 -14.86 2.13
CA ILE A 259 -19.24 -14.44 0.88
C ILE A 259 -20.77 -14.48 1.04
N PRO A 260 -21.45 -13.34 0.89
CA PRO A 260 -22.88 -13.25 1.15
C PRO A 260 -23.71 -14.02 0.14
N GLY A 261 -24.93 -14.35 0.53
CA GLY A 261 -25.91 -14.94 -0.35
C GLY A 261 -26.47 -13.94 -1.37
N THR A 262 -27.09 -14.48 -2.43
CA THR A 262 -27.72 -13.70 -3.52
C THR A 262 -29.19 -13.40 -3.31
N ALA A 263 -29.77 -13.81 -2.18
CA ALA A 263 -31.21 -13.79 -1.97
C ALA A 263 -31.81 -12.37 -1.95
N SER A 264 -31.04 -11.38 -1.50
CA SER A 264 -31.52 -9.99 -1.40
C SER A 264 -30.80 -9.06 -2.37
N PRO A 265 -31.54 -8.26 -3.20
CA PRO A 265 -30.93 -7.19 -3.99
C PRO A 265 -30.15 -6.19 -3.14
N VAL A 266 -30.64 -5.89 -1.93
CA VAL A 266 -29.98 -4.97 -1.00
C VAL A 266 -28.65 -5.56 -0.54
N SER A 267 -28.61 -6.84 -0.18
CA SER A 267 -27.38 -7.54 0.21
C SER A 267 -26.33 -7.48 -0.90
N ARG A 268 -26.71 -7.71 -2.16
CA ARG A 268 -25.81 -7.61 -3.30
C ARG A 268 -25.26 -6.19 -3.51
N GLN A 269 -26.10 -5.16 -3.33
CA GLN A 269 -25.65 -3.76 -3.41
C GLN A 269 -24.69 -3.41 -2.28
N ARG A 270 -24.95 -3.91 -1.06
CA ARG A 270 -24.08 -3.68 0.10
C ARG A 270 -22.70 -4.30 -0.07
N PHE A 271 -22.60 -5.48 -0.66
CA PHE A 271 -21.31 -6.09 -1.00
C PHE A 271 -20.43 -5.17 -1.84
N ARG A 272 -21.00 -4.31 -2.66
CA ARG A 272 -20.26 -3.37 -3.53
C ARG A 272 -19.76 -2.11 -2.83
N GLN A 273 -20.18 -1.88 -1.59
CA GLN A 273 -19.67 -0.76 -0.81
C GLN A 273 -18.20 -1.03 -0.40
N PRO A 274 -17.39 0.03 -0.17
CA PRO A 274 -16.04 -0.18 0.36
C PRO A 274 -16.13 -0.91 1.70
N ASN A 275 -15.48 -2.05 1.77
CA ASN A 275 -15.49 -2.88 2.97
C ASN A 275 -14.18 -3.67 3.12
N SER A 276 -13.98 -4.24 4.31
CA SER A 276 -12.76 -4.95 4.69
C SER A 276 -12.47 -6.22 3.88
N LEU A 277 -13.47 -6.82 3.20
CA LEU A 277 -13.26 -7.99 2.33
C LEU A 277 -12.40 -7.69 1.10
N PHE A 278 -12.26 -6.42 0.74
CA PHE A 278 -11.45 -6.00 -0.40
C PHE A 278 -10.08 -5.49 0.01
N VAL A 279 -9.77 -5.49 1.30
CA VAL A 279 -8.45 -5.14 1.81
C VAL A 279 -7.68 -6.42 2.03
N GLU A 280 -6.61 -6.61 1.30
CA GLU A 280 -5.78 -7.81 1.32
C GLU A 280 -4.37 -7.47 1.80
N ASP A 281 -3.79 -8.36 2.59
CA ASP A 281 -2.38 -8.24 2.97
C ASP A 281 -1.50 -8.48 1.75
N ALA A 282 -0.44 -7.69 1.63
CA ALA A 282 0.40 -7.66 0.45
C ALA A 282 1.90 -7.69 0.77
N ASP A 283 2.26 -8.46 1.77
CA ASP A 283 3.65 -8.73 2.12
C ASP A 283 4.36 -9.41 0.97
N TYR A 284 5.61 -9.03 0.73
CA TYR A 284 6.39 -9.63 -0.34
C TYR A 284 7.89 -9.64 -0.07
N LEU A 285 8.54 -10.57 -0.76
CA LEU A 285 9.97 -10.62 -1.01
C LEU A 285 10.18 -10.76 -2.52
N TRP A 286 10.87 -9.82 -3.12
CA TRP A 286 11.20 -9.84 -4.54
C TRP A 286 12.69 -10.06 -4.77
N VAL A 287 13.06 -11.04 -5.60
CA VAL A 287 14.40 -11.11 -6.17
C VAL A 287 14.46 -10.13 -7.33
N ARG A 288 15.03 -8.96 -7.12
CA ARG A 288 15.05 -7.87 -8.11
C ARG A 288 16.00 -8.10 -9.25
N ASN A 289 17.13 -8.66 -8.94
CA ASN A 289 18.17 -8.87 -9.94
C ASN A 289 19.03 -10.07 -9.55
N ILE A 290 19.39 -10.86 -10.55
CA ILE A 290 20.45 -11.85 -10.48
C ILE A 290 21.38 -11.58 -11.63
N THR A 291 22.63 -11.26 -11.35
CA THR A 291 23.69 -11.07 -12.35
C THR A 291 24.80 -12.07 -12.11
N LEU A 292 25.07 -12.90 -13.13
CA LEU A 292 26.20 -13.82 -13.14
C LEU A 292 27.22 -13.34 -14.17
N GLY A 293 28.43 -13.09 -13.73
CA GLY A 293 29.54 -12.67 -14.56
C GLY A 293 30.66 -13.70 -14.58
N TYR A 294 31.46 -13.66 -15.62
CA TYR A 294 32.69 -14.42 -15.77
C TYR A 294 33.79 -13.50 -16.28
N ASN A 295 34.87 -13.36 -15.50
CA ASN A 295 36.02 -12.57 -15.84
C ASN A 295 36.98 -13.44 -16.69
N LEU A 296 37.17 -13.05 -17.93
CA LEU A 296 38.04 -13.73 -18.85
C LEU A 296 39.51 -13.45 -18.45
N SER A 297 40.31 -14.49 -18.32
CA SER A 297 41.74 -14.43 -18.05
C SER A 297 42.50 -15.37 -18.99
N GLY A 298 43.76 -15.05 -19.28
CA GLY A 298 44.63 -15.84 -20.11
C GLY A 298 45.40 -15.02 -21.12
N GLU A 299 46.54 -15.53 -21.60
CA GLU A 299 47.51 -14.80 -22.43
C GLU A 299 46.86 -14.11 -23.65
N VAL A 300 45.88 -14.75 -24.31
CA VAL A 300 45.21 -14.16 -25.47
C VAL A 300 44.38 -12.93 -25.08
N VAL A 301 43.70 -12.98 -23.93
CA VAL A 301 42.87 -11.86 -23.47
C VAL A 301 43.77 -10.72 -22.96
N ASP A 302 44.78 -11.05 -22.18
CA ASP A 302 45.65 -10.08 -21.54
C ASP A 302 46.54 -9.29 -22.55
N ASN A 303 46.77 -9.84 -23.72
CA ASN A 303 47.45 -9.16 -24.82
C ASN A 303 46.60 -8.09 -25.53
N PHE A 304 45.27 -8.23 -25.53
CA PHE A 304 44.34 -7.33 -26.23
C PHE A 304 43.53 -6.43 -25.29
N PHE A 305 43.23 -6.88 -24.06
CA PHE A 305 42.36 -6.20 -23.13
C PHE A 305 42.98 -6.14 -21.74
N LYS A 306 42.80 -5.03 -21.06
CA LYS A 306 43.18 -4.92 -19.62
C LYS A 306 42.26 -5.75 -18.74
N ASN A 307 40.96 -5.77 -19.06
CA ASN A 307 39.94 -6.56 -18.41
C ASN A 307 38.88 -6.93 -19.45
N ALA A 308 38.42 -8.16 -19.42
CA ALA A 308 37.29 -8.62 -20.22
C ALA A 308 36.33 -9.44 -19.35
N ARG A 309 35.07 -9.09 -19.37
CA ARG A 309 34.01 -9.76 -18.58
C ARG A 309 32.79 -10.01 -19.45
N ILE A 310 32.27 -11.21 -19.38
CA ILE A 310 30.97 -11.58 -19.98
C ILE A 310 30.00 -11.77 -18.82
N TYR A 311 28.79 -11.25 -18.96
CA TYR A 311 27.77 -11.42 -17.94
C TYR A 311 26.38 -11.61 -18.52
N THR A 312 25.51 -12.23 -17.73
CA THR A 312 24.06 -12.26 -17.94
C THR A 312 23.36 -11.68 -16.73
N SER A 313 22.25 -11.01 -16.96
CA SER A 313 21.42 -10.43 -15.89
C SER A 313 19.95 -10.74 -16.14
N ILE A 314 19.27 -11.14 -15.07
CA ILE A 314 17.82 -11.40 -15.07
C ILE A 314 17.20 -10.45 -14.07
N GLN A 315 16.22 -9.68 -14.52
CA GLN A 315 15.48 -8.75 -13.67
C GLN A 315 14.15 -9.37 -13.25
N ASN A 316 13.78 -9.15 -11.98
CA ASN A 316 12.52 -9.62 -11.36
C ASN A 316 12.22 -11.11 -11.58
N PRO A 317 13.20 -12.04 -11.43
CA PRO A 317 12.97 -13.45 -11.74
C PRO A 317 11.97 -14.14 -10.80
N PHE A 318 11.90 -13.71 -9.55
CA PHE A 318 11.07 -14.38 -8.54
C PHE A 318 10.40 -13.37 -7.62
N LEU A 319 9.10 -13.56 -7.41
CA LEU A 319 8.28 -12.87 -6.44
C LEU A 319 7.68 -13.92 -5.49
N ILE A 320 7.87 -13.71 -4.19
CA ILE A 320 7.22 -14.45 -3.12
C ILE A 320 6.30 -13.45 -2.41
N THR A 321 5.00 -13.69 -2.43
CA THR A 321 4.00 -12.80 -1.84
C THR A 321 2.78 -13.60 -1.39
N ILE A 322 2.07 -13.08 -0.40
CA ILE A 322 0.76 -13.57 0.02
C ILE A 322 -0.37 -12.92 -0.79
N TYR A 323 -0.09 -11.86 -1.55
CA TYR A 323 -1.06 -11.20 -2.41
C TYR A 323 -1.28 -12.00 -3.69
N GLU A 324 -2.48 -12.56 -3.87
CA GLU A 324 -2.77 -13.49 -4.97
C GLU A 324 -3.16 -12.79 -6.30
N ASN A 325 -3.46 -11.49 -6.25
CA ASN A 325 -4.08 -10.77 -7.36
C ASN A 325 -3.11 -9.94 -8.20
N GLY A 326 -1.82 -10.27 -8.18
CA GLY A 326 -0.84 -9.67 -9.07
C GLY A 326 0.39 -9.08 -8.40
N ASN A 327 0.80 -7.89 -8.82
CA ASN A 327 1.98 -7.23 -8.30
C ASN A 327 1.67 -6.50 -6.97
N PRO A 328 2.31 -6.85 -5.84
CA PRO A 328 2.10 -6.18 -4.55
C PRO A 328 2.66 -4.75 -4.50
N GLU A 329 3.44 -4.32 -5.49
CA GLU A 329 3.94 -2.94 -5.63
C GLU A 329 3.08 -2.10 -6.57
N ILE A 330 1.78 -2.34 -6.58
CA ILE A 330 0.87 -1.56 -7.42
C ILE A 330 0.91 -0.10 -6.99
N ASN A 331 1.18 0.73 -7.97
CA ASN A 331 1.01 2.16 -7.86
C ASN A 331 0.29 2.61 -9.14
N ARG A 332 -0.93 3.08 -9.01
CA ARG A 332 -1.70 3.58 -10.14
C ARG A 332 -1.04 4.85 -10.67
N SER A 333 -0.93 4.96 -11.99
CA SER A 333 -0.45 6.21 -12.63
C SER A 333 -1.33 7.38 -12.21
N GLY A 334 -0.72 8.40 -11.60
CA GLY A 334 -1.42 9.57 -11.05
C GLY A 334 -1.82 9.46 -9.58
N ASP A 335 -1.44 8.38 -8.89
CA ASP A 335 -1.62 8.26 -7.45
C ASP A 335 -0.84 9.36 -6.72
N THR A 336 -1.49 9.95 -5.75
CA THR A 336 -0.90 10.93 -4.83
C THR A 336 -0.52 10.27 -3.53
N ALA A 337 0.16 11.00 -2.63
CA ALA A 337 0.43 10.51 -1.28
C ALA A 337 -0.85 10.16 -0.49
N LEU A 338 -1.99 10.76 -0.89
CA LEU A 338 -3.30 10.55 -0.27
C LEU A 338 -4.03 9.31 -0.79
N VAL A 339 -3.58 8.72 -1.90
CA VAL A 339 -4.20 7.55 -2.52
C VAL A 339 -3.10 6.61 -3.00
N ARG A 340 -2.95 5.48 -2.35
CA ARG A 340 -1.94 4.46 -2.68
C ARG A 340 -2.55 3.06 -2.67
N ASN A 341 -1.91 2.16 -3.40
CA ASN A 341 -2.19 0.71 -3.38
C ASN A 341 -3.68 0.39 -3.59
N VAL A 342 -4.33 1.08 -4.52
CA VAL A 342 -5.67 0.74 -5.00
C VAL A 342 -5.53 0.06 -6.36
N ASN A 343 -6.02 -1.16 -6.46
CA ASN A 343 -6.03 -1.97 -7.68
C ASN A 343 -7.41 -1.99 -8.35
#